data_0bad884600d8e3ada797fc6248d2f773
#
_entry.id   0bad884600d8e3ada797fc6248d2f773
#
_cell.length_a   1.000
_cell.length_b   1.000
_cell.length_c   1.000
_cell.angle_alpha   90.00
_cell.angle_beta   90.00
_cell.angle_gamma   90.00
#
_symmetry.space_group_name_H-M   'P 1'
#
loop_
_entity.id
_entity.type
_entity.pdbx_description
1 polymer ?
#
loop_
_entity_poly.entity_id
_entity_poly.type
_entity_poly.pdbx_seq_one_letter_code
_entity_poly.pdbx_strand_id
1 'polypeptide(L)'
;MAATAPSSRHLLRWIALAIVAVLVALAIAVAVYVHNLLQPDRFTALLENDLAAVGLRLRLQAPAEPTLFPRPGVQLKGFSLTNTGSSRPVLQAAGATIVVPWRALLHGEVAIERVDVTAPHLNLGELESLLARLPRRATGPPRLPTITTGVHMSQGTLSRNGSPLLFDFSVETGALAPGKVFRLEAAARGAAGNRFTAVLTTVPSAAHDGVIDLKALNFQLAEQQGIALQLEGGGSWRGGEDLAMQLRGTLRHRAFAPQPAASTSAPAPPRSAARQPVALPEPVTDEIALDVSPARGHRPLTVALKLDGDDAHADLRLQPTEFGRWWKRVLAAQPGQSPGALPFTGKAEVRRLDLGWLKATGLTIDAGPDLAPATGSSAAPPSASSAP
;
A
#
# COMPACT_ATOMS: atom_id res chain seq x y z
N MET A 1 36.05 -81.74 11.66
CA MET A 1 35.21 -80.64 12.26
C MET A 1 35.20 -79.49 11.26
N ALA A 2 34.11 -79.34 10.47
CA ALA A 2 33.97 -78.25 9.46
C ALA A 2 33.12 -77.18 10.11
N ALA A 3 33.73 -76.00 10.30
CA ALA A 3 33.02 -74.79 10.78
C ALA A 3 32.21 -74.17 9.62
N THR A 4 30.91 -74.26 9.67
CA THR A 4 30.00 -73.64 8.73
C THR A 4 30.06 -72.11 8.92
N ALA A 5 30.58 -71.34 7.96
CA ALA A 5 30.58 -69.90 7.94
C ALA A 5 29.12 -69.39 7.82
N PRO A 6 28.67 -68.44 8.64
CA PRO A 6 27.31 -67.90 8.53
C PRO A 6 27.18 -67.10 7.25
N SER A 7 26.13 -67.42 6.49
CA SER A 7 25.86 -66.83 5.17
C SER A 7 25.76 -65.31 5.24
N SER A 8 26.59 -64.60 4.56
CA SER A 8 26.70 -63.11 4.45
C SER A 8 25.37 -62.38 4.10
N ARG A 9 24.43 -63.16 3.55
CA ARG A 9 23.05 -62.65 3.20
C ARG A 9 22.18 -62.31 4.40
N HIS A 10 22.35 -62.99 5.53
CA HIS A 10 21.61 -62.66 6.75
C HIS A 10 22.13 -61.39 7.41
N LEU A 11 23.47 -61.22 7.42
CA LEU A 11 24.08 -60.01 7.98
C LEU A 11 23.68 -58.75 7.21
N LEU A 12 23.62 -58.82 5.87
CA LEU A 12 23.21 -57.70 5.01
C LEU A 12 21.73 -57.32 5.26
N ARG A 13 20.85 -58.33 5.48
CA ARG A 13 19.43 -58.06 5.82
C ARG A 13 19.26 -57.38 7.17
N TRP A 14 20.03 -57.79 8.18
CA TRP A 14 20.02 -57.18 9.51
C TRP A 14 20.56 -55.74 9.49
N ILE A 15 21.60 -55.45 8.71
CA ILE A 15 22.13 -54.11 8.51
C ILE A 15 21.12 -53.23 7.78
N ALA A 16 20.49 -53.73 6.72
CA ALA A 16 19.44 -52.98 6.01
C ALA A 16 18.23 -52.67 6.92
N LEU A 17 17.82 -53.63 7.75
CA LEU A 17 16.71 -53.44 8.69
C LEU A 17 17.08 -52.47 9.80
N ALA A 18 18.31 -52.48 10.28
CA ALA A 18 18.82 -51.48 11.25
C ALA A 18 18.87 -50.06 10.65
N ILE A 19 19.32 -49.92 9.40
CA ILE A 19 19.33 -48.64 8.69
C ILE A 19 17.89 -48.08 8.53
N VAL A 20 16.94 -48.94 8.12
CA VAL A 20 15.53 -48.56 7.99
C VAL A 20 14.93 -48.15 9.36
N ALA A 21 15.24 -48.90 10.42
CA ALA A 21 14.79 -48.56 11.78
C ALA A 21 15.36 -47.21 12.26
N VAL A 22 16.63 -46.93 12.00
CA VAL A 22 17.26 -45.65 12.31
C VAL A 22 16.64 -44.50 11.49
N LEU A 23 16.37 -44.70 10.22
CA LEU A 23 15.71 -43.69 9.37
C LEU A 23 14.29 -43.42 9.83
N VAL A 24 13.55 -44.46 10.20
CA VAL A 24 12.18 -44.32 10.78
C VAL A 24 12.21 -43.59 12.14
N ALA A 25 13.15 -43.96 13.02
CA ALA A 25 13.33 -43.28 14.31
C ALA A 25 13.73 -41.81 14.12
N LEU A 26 14.60 -41.51 13.17
CA LEU A 26 14.97 -40.13 12.82
C LEU A 26 13.78 -39.35 12.23
N ALA A 27 13.00 -39.98 11.36
CA ALA A 27 11.80 -39.37 10.81
C ALA A 27 10.75 -39.07 11.89
N ILE A 28 10.54 -39.97 12.84
CA ILE A 28 9.68 -39.77 14.00
C ILE A 28 10.22 -38.66 14.91
N ALA A 29 11.53 -38.63 15.19
CA ALA A 29 12.15 -37.58 16.00
C ALA A 29 11.99 -36.20 15.35
N VAL A 30 12.20 -36.10 14.03
CA VAL A 30 11.98 -34.88 13.27
C VAL A 30 10.50 -34.50 13.28
N ALA A 31 9.58 -35.44 13.10
CA ALA A 31 8.15 -35.17 13.14
C ALA A 31 7.68 -34.67 14.54
N VAL A 32 8.18 -35.28 15.62
CA VAL A 32 7.92 -34.84 16.99
C VAL A 32 8.54 -33.49 17.29
N TYR A 33 9.77 -33.25 16.83
CA TYR A 33 10.44 -31.95 16.97
C TYR A 33 9.66 -30.85 16.26
N VAL A 34 9.27 -31.07 15.01
CA VAL A 34 8.45 -30.14 14.22
C VAL A 34 7.05 -29.95 14.84
N HIS A 35 6.44 -31.03 15.34
CA HIS A 35 5.16 -30.94 16.03
C HIS A 35 5.26 -30.11 17.33
N ASN A 36 6.32 -30.28 18.12
CA ASN A 36 6.55 -29.48 19.33
C ASN A 36 6.89 -28.01 19.01
N LEU A 37 7.59 -27.75 17.89
CA LEU A 37 7.90 -26.39 17.45
C LEU A 37 6.64 -25.66 16.94
N LEU A 38 5.71 -26.41 16.38
CA LEU A 38 4.44 -25.93 15.82
C LEU A 38 3.27 -26.06 16.82
N GLN A 39 3.57 -26.18 18.14
CA GLN A 39 2.50 -26.13 19.13
C GLN A 39 1.71 -24.83 18.99
N PRO A 40 0.38 -24.87 18.75
CA PRO A 40 -0.44 -23.70 18.45
C PRO A 40 -0.27 -22.57 19.44
N ASP A 41 -0.16 -22.91 20.72
CA ASP A 41 -0.06 -21.94 21.82
C ASP A 41 1.29 -21.20 21.82
N ARG A 42 2.39 -21.90 21.56
CA ARG A 42 3.73 -21.29 21.52
C ARG A 42 3.90 -20.40 20.28
N PHE A 43 3.40 -20.85 19.16
CA PHE A 43 3.44 -20.07 17.92
C PHE A 43 2.57 -18.82 18.03
N THR A 44 1.38 -18.93 18.60
CA THR A 44 0.50 -17.78 18.88
C THR A 44 1.19 -16.77 19.79
N ALA A 45 1.82 -17.23 20.87
CA ALA A 45 2.54 -16.36 21.81
C ALA A 45 3.75 -15.65 21.14
N LEU A 46 4.49 -16.32 20.25
CA LEU A 46 5.58 -15.71 19.49
C LEU A 46 5.05 -14.62 18.55
N LEU A 47 3.99 -14.91 17.78
CA LEU A 47 3.35 -13.93 16.91
C LEU A 47 2.82 -12.71 17.69
N GLU A 48 2.20 -12.94 18.84
CA GLU A 48 1.69 -11.86 19.70
C GLU A 48 2.84 -10.99 20.22
N ASN A 49 3.95 -11.59 20.64
CA ASN A 49 5.12 -10.86 21.13
C ASN A 49 5.80 -10.02 20.01
N ASP A 50 6.00 -10.62 18.83
CA ASP A 50 6.61 -9.91 17.69
C ASP A 50 5.75 -8.74 17.20
N LEU A 51 4.43 -8.94 17.15
CA LEU A 51 3.48 -7.88 16.81
C LEU A 51 3.38 -6.82 17.91
N ALA A 52 3.49 -7.20 19.17
CA ALA A 52 3.52 -6.27 20.29
C ALA A 52 4.75 -5.35 20.24
N ALA A 53 5.89 -5.86 19.77
CA ALA A 53 7.12 -5.08 19.58
C ALA A 53 6.95 -3.93 18.56
N VAL A 54 6.06 -4.10 17.57
CA VAL A 54 5.70 -3.05 16.60
C VAL A 54 4.44 -2.27 16.98
N GLY A 55 3.93 -2.45 18.20
CA GLY A 55 2.77 -1.72 18.71
C GLY A 55 1.42 -2.25 18.24
N LEU A 56 1.37 -3.50 17.78
CA LEU A 56 0.16 -4.19 17.35
C LEU A 56 -0.22 -5.29 18.36
N ARG A 57 -1.51 -5.44 18.58
CA ARG A 57 -2.09 -6.54 19.37
C ARG A 57 -2.85 -7.47 18.44
N LEU A 58 -2.44 -8.71 18.36
CA LEU A 58 -3.14 -9.77 17.66
C LEU A 58 -4.23 -10.36 18.56
N ARG A 59 -5.40 -10.61 17.99
CA ARG A 59 -6.46 -11.42 18.58
C ARG A 59 -6.90 -12.45 17.55
N LEU A 60 -6.88 -13.71 17.94
CA LEU A 60 -7.36 -14.82 17.12
C LEU A 60 -8.74 -15.26 17.64
N GLN A 61 -9.63 -15.64 16.72
CA GLN A 61 -10.94 -16.23 17.06
C GLN A 61 -10.81 -17.72 17.40
N ALA A 62 -9.82 -18.39 16.80
CA ALA A 62 -9.46 -19.76 17.07
C ALA A 62 -7.93 -19.88 17.13
N PRO A 63 -7.38 -20.85 17.87
CA PRO A 63 -5.93 -21.10 17.86
C PRO A 63 -5.40 -21.29 16.45
N ALA A 64 -4.15 -20.85 16.21
CA ALA A 64 -3.50 -21.05 14.95
C ALA A 64 -3.34 -22.54 14.63
N GLU A 65 -3.76 -22.98 13.46
CA GLU A 65 -3.68 -24.38 13.04
C GLU A 65 -2.42 -24.58 12.17
N PRO A 66 -1.40 -25.30 12.66
CA PRO A 66 -0.26 -25.63 11.83
C PRO A 66 -0.64 -26.72 10.82
N THR A 67 -0.22 -26.52 9.58
CA THR A 67 -0.34 -27.50 8.50
C THR A 67 1.06 -27.95 8.09
N LEU A 68 1.26 -29.26 7.96
CA LEU A 68 2.56 -29.82 7.55
C LEU A 68 2.54 -30.33 6.11
N PHE A 69 1.39 -30.76 5.62
CA PHE A 69 1.24 -31.37 4.31
C PHE A 69 0.14 -30.69 3.48
N PRO A 70 0.33 -30.50 2.17
CA PRO A 70 1.51 -30.82 1.36
C PRO A 70 2.66 -29.80 1.53
N ARG A 71 2.41 -28.65 2.14
CA ARG A 71 3.39 -27.60 2.43
C ARG A 71 3.26 -27.15 3.87
N PRO A 72 4.37 -26.96 4.57
CA PRO A 72 4.31 -26.45 5.93
C PRO A 72 3.75 -25.03 5.93
N GLY A 73 2.92 -24.75 6.90
CA GLY A 73 2.28 -23.46 6.99
C GLY A 73 1.47 -23.30 8.27
N VAL A 74 0.87 -22.15 8.41
CA VAL A 74 -0.03 -21.82 9.51
C VAL A 74 -1.30 -21.24 8.94
N GLN A 75 -2.42 -21.80 9.38
CA GLN A 75 -3.75 -21.30 9.05
C GLN A 75 -4.31 -20.56 10.28
N LEU A 76 -4.72 -19.33 10.06
CA LEU A 76 -5.39 -18.47 11.04
C LEU A 76 -6.87 -18.38 10.65
N LYS A 77 -7.75 -18.74 11.55
CA LYS A 77 -9.21 -18.64 11.38
C LYS A 77 -9.71 -17.45 12.16
N GLY A 78 -10.13 -16.41 11.47
CA GLY A 78 -10.61 -15.19 12.08
C GLY A 78 -9.58 -14.49 12.96
N PHE A 79 -8.99 -13.40 12.48
CA PHE A 79 -8.05 -12.63 13.28
C PHE A 79 -8.30 -11.13 13.20
N SER A 80 -7.85 -10.41 14.21
CA SER A 80 -7.84 -8.96 14.22
C SER A 80 -6.51 -8.42 14.74
N LEU A 81 -6.01 -7.39 14.06
CA LEU A 81 -4.86 -6.61 14.49
C LEU A 81 -5.33 -5.26 14.97
N THR A 82 -4.98 -4.90 16.19
CA THR A 82 -5.41 -3.65 16.83
C THR A 82 -4.18 -2.86 17.27
N ASN A 83 -4.17 -1.55 17.09
CA ASN A 83 -3.12 -0.69 17.63
C ASN A 83 -3.12 -0.76 19.16
N THR A 84 -1.93 -0.80 19.78
CA THR A 84 -1.82 -0.66 21.23
C THR A 84 -2.38 0.72 21.63
N GLY A 85 -3.42 0.71 22.49
CA GLY A 85 -4.13 1.91 22.92
C GLY A 85 -5.35 2.32 22.06
N SER A 86 -5.69 1.56 21.02
CA SER A 86 -6.96 1.70 20.30
C SER A 86 -7.89 0.51 20.62
N SER A 87 -9.20 0.75 20.56
CA SER A 87 -10.21 -0.31 20.62
C SER A 87 -10.65 -0.77 19.23
N ARG A 88 -10.30 -0.01 18.19
CA ARG A 88 -10.67 -0.31 16.81
C ARG A 88 -9.57 -1.10 16.13
N PRO A 89 -9.88 -2.16 15.40
CA PRO A 89 -8.88 -2.91 14.65
C PRO A 89 -8.38 -2.12 13.44
N VAL A 90 -7.08 -2.24 13.17
CA VAL A 90 -6.44 -1.80 11.93
C VAL A 90 -6.82 -2.72 10.79
N LEU A 91 -6.77 -4.03 11.07
CA LEU A 91 -7.06 -5.10 10.11
C LEU A 91 -7.87 -6.19 10.81
N GLN A 92 -8.93 -6.62 10.17
CA GLN A 92 -9.66 -7.86 10.50
C GLN A 92 -9.66 -8.74 9.25
N ALA A 93 -9.61 -10.04 9.40
CA ALA A 93 -9.77 -10.95 8.27
C ALA A 93 -10.50 -12.21 8.70
N ALA A 94 -11.25 -12.81 7.77
CA ALA A 94 -11.93 -14.08 7.99
C ALA A 94 -10.93 -15.23 8.11
N GLY A 95 -9.77 -15.13 7.44
CA GLY A 95 -8.70 -16.10 7.55
C GLY A 95 -7.41 -15.62 6.91
N ALA A 96 -6.32 -16.26 7.31
CA ALA A 96 -5.05 -16.14 6.62
C ALA A 96 -4.33 -17.48 6.60
N THR A 97 -3.60 -17.75 5.53
CA THR A 97 -2.71 -18.91 5.42
C THR A 97 -1.31 -18.41 5.08
N ILE A 98 -0.36 -18.75 5.92
CA ILE A 98 1.05 -18.42 5.73
C ILE A 98 1.77 -19.73 5.40
N VAL A 99 2.36 -19.81 4.21
CA VAL A 99 3.12 -20.97 3.76
C VAL A 99 4.59 -20.68 3.88
N VAL A 100 5.33 -21.63 4.46
CA VAL A 100 6.79 -21.53 4.69
C VAL A 100 7.47 -22.62 3.87
N PRO A 101 8.55 -22.33 3.13
CA PRO A 101 9.23 -23.38 2.36
C PRO A 101 9.98 -24.37 3.29
N TRP A 102 9.91 -25.66 2.99
CA TRP A 102 10.59 -26.69 3.77
C TRP A 102 12.07 -26.42 4.00
N ARG A 103 12.75 -25.84 2.99
CA ARG A 103 14.17 -25.50 3.10
C ARG A 103 14.45 -24.48 4.21
N ALA A 104 13.61 -23.47 4.36
CA ALA A 104 13.73 -22.45 5.41
C ALA A 104 13.58 -23.08 6.80
N LEU A 105 12.60 -23.97 6.98
CA LEU A 105 12.41 -24.68 8.24
C LEU A 105 13.61 -25.56 8.62
N LEU A 106 14.22 -26.24 7.63
CA LEU A 106 15.37 -27.11 7.86
C LEU A 106 16.65 -26.33 8.18
N HIS A 107 16.80 -25.10 7.69
CA HIS A 107 17.99 -24.27 7.92
C HIS A 107 17.78 -23.23 9.02
N GLY A 108 16.59 -23.17 9.63
CA GLY A 108 16.26 -22.16 10.63
C GLY A 108 16.16 -20.73 10.08
N GLU A 109 15.94 -20.58 8.76
CA GLU A 109 15.79 -19.30 8.10
C GLU A 109 14.32 -18.87 8.13
N VAL A 110 14.07 -17.57 8.38
CA VAL A 110 12.73 -16.99 8.28
C VAL A 110 12.47 -16.57 6.84
N ALA A 111 11.90 -17.48 6.05
CA ALA A 111 11.44 -17.16 4.70
C ALA A 111 9.96 -17.49 4.59
N ILE A 112 9.23 -16.63 3.90
CA ILE A 112 7.80 -16.80 3.61
C ILE A 112 7.69 -17.22 2.14
N GLU A 113 6.97 -18.31 1.89
CA GLU A 113 6.69 -18.73 0.52
C GLU A 113 5.50 -17.96 -0.03
N ARG A 114 4.37 -18.00 0.68
CA ARG A 114 3.11 -17.39 0.25
C ARG A 114 2.29 -16.94 1.45
N VAL A 115 1.56 -15.85 1.27
CA VAL A 115 0.57 -15.37 2.23
C VAL A 115 -0.77 -15.22 1.50
N ASP A 116 -1.78 -15.94 1.95
CA ASP A 116 -3.15 -15.80 1.46
C ASP A 116 -4.01 -15.18 2.57
N VAL A 117 -4.74 -14.11 2.28
CA VAL A 117 -5.65 -13.45 3.21
C VAL A 117 -7.05 -13.36 2.61
N THR A 118 -8.03 -13.86 3.34
CA THR A 118 -9.43 -13.90 2.88
C THR A 118 -10.26 -12.87 3.63
N ALA A 119 -11.04 -12.11 2.87
CA ALA A 119 -11.96 -11.08 3.34
C ALA A 119 -11.30 -10.11 4.37
N PRO A 120 -10.14 -9.49 4.02
CA PRO A 120 -9.54 -8.50 4.89
C PRO A 120 -10.41 -7.24 4.94
N HIS A 121 -10.68 -6.77 6.16
CA HIS A 121 -11.31 -5.49 6.43
C HIS A 121 -10.26 -4.55 7.01
N LEU A 122 -9.82 -3.58 6.22
CA LEU A 122 -8.76 -2.63 6.57
C LEU A 122 -9.37 -1.30 6.98
N ASN A 123 -8.98 -0.77 8.14
CA ASN A 123 -9.38 0.55 8.61
C ASN A 123 -8.27 1.57 8.33
N LEU A 124 -8.49 2.44 7.35
CA LEU A 124 -7.50 3.42 6.91
C LEU A 124 -7.11 4.40 8.04
N GLY A 125 -8.06 4.84 8.87
CA GLY A 125 -7.77 5.76 9.98
C GLY A 125 -6.86 5.16 11.04
N GLU A 126 -7.05 3.88 11.36
CA GLU A 126 -6.20 3.14 12.30
C GLU A 126 -4.84 2.81 11.67
N LEU A 127 -4.81 2.51 10.37
CA LEU A 127 -3.56 2.30 9.61
C LEU A 127 -2.72 3.60 9.57
N GLU A 128 -3.33 4.75 9.28
CA GLU A 128 -2.66 6.05 9.34
C GLU A 128 -2.07 6.33 10.74
N SER A 129 -2.81 5.96 11.78
CA SER A 129 -2.37 6.10 13.17
C SER A 129 -1.19 5.19 13.49
N LEU A 130 -1.17 3.98 12.96
CA LEU A 130 -0.04 3.06 13.06
C LEU A 130 1.20 3.61 12.35
N LEU A 131 1.05 4.00 11.09
CA LEU A 131 2.14 4.55 10.28
C LEU A 131 2.74 5.82 10.89
N ALA A 132 1.93 6.67 11.52
CA ALA A 132 2.40 7.87 12.21
C ALA A 132 3.26 7.58 13.46
N ARG A 133 3.15 6.39 14.04
CA ARG A 133 3.95 5.95 15.20
C ARG A 133 5.24 5.24 14.81
N LEU A 134 5.32 4.73 13.57
CA LEU A 134 6.56 4.11 13.10
C LEU A 134 7.70 5.14 13.10
N PRO A 135 8.92 4.73 13.47
CA PRO A 135 10.07 5.63 13.47
C PRO A 135 10.31 6.15 12.06
N ARG A 136 10.33 7.47 11.91
CA ARG A 136 10.55 8.13 10.61
C ARG A 136 11.96 7.90 10.06
N ARG A 137 12.91 7.62 10.95
CA ARG A 137 14.29 7.28 10.60
C ARG A 137 14.47 5.79 10.81
N ALA A 138 14.95 5.11 9.80
CA ALA A 138 15.34 3.72 9.94
C ALA A 138 16.52 3.62 10.94
N THR A 139 16.41 2.68 11.87
CA THR A 139 17.48 2.38 12.85
C THR A 139 18.58 1.49 12.24
N GLY A 140 18.48 1.15 10.95
CA GLY A 140 19.43 0.31 10.23
C GLY A 140 19.12 0.28 8.73
N PRO A 141 19.98 -0.39 7.94
CA PRO A 141 19.75 -0.53 6.51
C PRO A 141 18.45 -1.28 6.25
N PRO A 142 17.61 -0.82 5.30
CA PRO A 142 16.40 -1.50 4.94
C PRO A 142 16.71 -2.89 4.39
N ARG A 143 15.94 -3.88 4.82
CA ARG A 143 16.04 -5.26 4.33
C ARG A 143 14.76 -5.58 3.58
N LEU A 144 14.90 -6.07 2.35
CA LEU A 144 13.76 -6.62 1.63
C LEU A 144 13.41 -7.99 2.22
N PRO A 145 12.19 -8.21 2.66
CA PRO A 145 11.75 -9.55 3.01
C PRO A 145 11.77 -10.41 1.73
N THR A 146 12.21 -11.65 1.85
CA THR A 146 12.15 -12.60 0.74
C THR A 146 10.81 -13.32 0.78
N ILE A 147 9.98 -13.06 -0.24
CA ILE A 147 8.71 -13.76 -0.47
C ILE A 147 8.87 -14.49 -1.80
N THR A 148 8.83 -15.82 -1.76
CA THR A 148 9.22 -16.61 -2.93
C THR A 148 8.11 -16.77 -3.96
N THR A 149 6.84 -16.76 -3.55
CA THR A 149 5.68 -16.90 -4.45
C THR A 149 4.85 -15.63 -4.50
N GLY A 150 4.58 -15.01 -3.35
CA GLY A 150 3.85 -13.74 -3.29
C GLY A 150 2.81 -13.66 -2.19
N VAL A 151 2.01 -12.61 -2.24
CA VAL A 151 0.89 -12.34 -1.34
C VAL A 151 -0.39 -12.29 -2.16
N HIS A 152 -1.42 -12.98 -1.71
CA HIS A 152 -2.74 -12.95 -2.31
C HIS A 152 -3.78 -12.51 -1.27
N MET A 153 -4.52 -11.46 -1.59
CA MET A 153 -5.66 -10.98 -0.79
C MET A 153 -6.90 -10.98 -1.66
N SER A 154 -8.02 -11.44 -1.13
CA SER A 154 -9.28 -11.49 -1.88
C SER A 154 -10.45 -11.04 -1.02
N GLN A 155 -11.50 -10.51 -1.68
CA GLN A 155 -12.74 -10.09 -1.06
C GLN A 155 -12.57 -9.02 0.03
N GLY A 156 -11.56 -8.15 -0.12
CA GLY A 156 -11.22 -7.15 0.87
C GLY A 156 -12.19 -5.96 0.89
N THR A 157 -12.25 -5.30 2.04
CA THR A 157 -12.96 -4.02 2.22
C THR A 157 -12.04 -3.02 2.88
N LEU A 158 -11.95 -1.83 2.29
CA LEU A 158 -11.24 -0.69 2.86
C LEU A 158 -12.26 0.30 3.39
N SER A 159 -12.17 0.63 4.67
CA SER A 159 -13.06 1.60 5.32
C SER A 159 -12.29 2.73 5.97
N ARG A 160 -12.96 3.88 6.14
CA ARG A 160 -12.47 5.02 6.92
C ARG A 160 -13.59 5.52 7.83
N ASN A 161 -13.32 5.60 9.12
CA ASN A 161 -14.29 6.03 10.13
C ASN A 161 -15.61 5.26 10.06
N GLY A 162 -15.58 3.97 9.73
CA GLY A 162 -16.76 3.13 9.58
C GLY A 162 -17.45 3.22 8.21
N SER A 163 -17.09 4.18 7.35
CA SER A 163 -17.62 4.28 6.00
C SER A 163 -16.75 3.50 5.03
N PRO A 164 -17.30 2.57 4.25
CA PRO A 164 -16.53 1.83 3.27
C PRO A 164 -16.15 2.73 2.09
N LEU A 165 -14.88 2.67 1.67
CA LEU A 165 -14.32 3.39 0.54
C LEU A 165 -14.15 2.48 -0.68
N LEU A 166 -13.65 1.27 -0.45
CA LEU A 166 -13.45 0.26 -1.48
C LEU A 166 -14.04 -1.07 -1.03
N PHE A 167 -14.64 -1.76 -1.99
CA PHE A 167 -15.23 -3.08 -1.83
C PHE A 167 -14.53 -4.08 -2.75
N ASP A 168 -14.65 -5.36 -2.41
CA ASP A 168 -14.12 -6.47 -3.20
C ASP A 168 -12.69 -6.22 -3.68
N PHE A 169 -11.87 -5.57 -2.85
CA PHE A 169 -10.50 -5.39 -3.27
C PHE A 169 -9.75 -6.72 -3.24
N SER A 170 -8.97 -6.91 -4.26
CA SER A 170 -8.02 -8.02 -4.38
C SER A 170 -6.64 -7.47 -4.64
N VAL A 171 -5.64 -8.12 -4.06
CA VAL A 171 -4.22 -7.80 -4.30
C VAL A 171 -3.50 -9.10 -4.55
N GLU A 172 -2.75 -9.15 -5.62
CA GLU A 172 -1.88 -10.26 -5.96
C GLU A 172 -0.47 -9.73 -6.20
N THR A 173 0.51 -10.30 -5.52
CA THR A 173 1.91 -9.96 -5.76
C THR A 173 2.67 -11.16 -6.25
N GLY A 174 3.65 -10.92 -7.10
CA GLY A 174 4.65 -11.92 -7.45
C GLY A 174 5.72 -12.08 -6.35
N ALA A 175 6.75 -12.85 -6.66
CA ALA A 175 7.90 -13.01 -5.77
C ALA A 175 8.59 -11.67 -5.51
N LEU A 176 8.92 -11.42 -4.25
CA LEU A 176 9.72 -10.26 -3.85
C LEU A 176 11.12 -10.75 -3.50
N ALA A 177 12.08 -10.48 -4.37
CA ALA A 177 13.47 -10.83 -4.16
C ALA A 177 14.38 -9.83 -4.90
N PRO A 178 15.58 -9.55 -4.39
CA PRO A 178 16.52 -8.66 -5.06
C PRO A 178 16.86 -9.14 -6.49
N GLY A 179 16.84 -8.22 -7.45
CA GLY A 179 17.17 -8.48 -8.85
C GLY A 179 16.10 -9.24 -9.66
N LYS A 180 14.98 -9.59 -9.07
CA LYS A 180 13.85 -10.20 -9.77
C LYS A 180 12.77 -9.17 -10.05
N VAL A 181 12.00 -9.38 -11.13
CA VAL A 181 10.84 -8.55 -11.41
C VAL A 181 9.78 -8.80 -10.34
N PHE A 182 9.47 -7.76 -9.60
CA PHE A 182 8.31 -7.73 -8.70
C PHE A 182 7.12 -7.18 -9.46
N ARG A 183 5.98 -7.84 -9.37
CA ARG A 183 4.71 -7.42 -9.92
C ARG A 183 3.66 -7.40 -8.82
N LEU A 184 2.89 -6.33 -8.75
CA LEU A 184 1.72 -6.21 -7.91
C LEU A 184 0.54 -5.87 -8.80
N GLU A 185 -0.53 -6.62 -8.67
CA GLU A 185 -1.81 -6.35 -9.29
C GLU A 185 -2.85 -6.12 -8.20
N ALA A 186 -3.65 -5.09 -8.36
CA ALA A 186 -4.74 -4.79 -7.45
C ALA A 186 -6.01 -4.48 -8.24
N ALA A 187 -7.13 -4.93 -7.74
CA ALA A 187 -8.43 -4.56 -8.26
C ALA A 187 -9.36 -4.20 -7.11
N ALA A 188 -10.27 -3.25 -7.33
CA ALA A 188 -11.20 -2.81 -6.30
C ALA A 188 -12.46 -2.24 -6.94
N ARG A 189 -13.54 -2.17 -6.16
CA ARG A 189 -14.76 -1.45 -6.52
C ARG A 189 -14.94 -0.27 -5.58
N GLY A 190 -15.08 0.93 -6.12
CA GLY A 190 -15.38 2.13 -5.35
C GLY A 190 -16.82 2.18 -4.85
N ALA A 191 -17.10 3.08 -3.91
CA ALA A 191 -18.43 3.27 -3.35
C ALA A 191 -19.51 3.64 -4.39
N ALA A 192 -19.12 4.29 -5.48
CA ALA A 192 -20.00 4.60 -6.62
C ALA A 192 -20.20 3.43 -7.61
N GLY A 193 -19.65 2.24 -7.32
CA GLY A 193 -19.73 1.06 -8.17
C GLY A 193 -18.68 0.98 -9.29
N ASN A 194 -17.86 2.00 -9.47
CA ASN A 194 -16.79 2.03 -10.44
C ASN A 194 -15.68 1.03 -10.08
N ARG A 195 -15.09 0.40 -11.08
CA ARG A 195 -14.00 -0.56 -10.90
C ARG A 195 -12.67 0.08 -11.21
N PHE A 196 -11.71 -0.18 -10.34
CA PHE A 196 -10.30 0.22 -10.49
C PHE A 196 -9.44 -1.03 -10.62
N THR A 197 -8.44 -0.92 -11.48
CA THR A 197 -7.35 -1.90 -11.56
C THR A 197 -6.03 -1.15 -11.51
N ALA A 198 -5.09 -1.67 -10.74
CA ALA A 198 -3.75 -1.10 -10.64
C ALA A 198 -2.71 -2.20 -10.86
N VAL A 199 -1.68 -1.88 -11.60
CA VAL A 199 -0.53 -2.78 -11.84
C VAL A 199 0.73 -1.99 -11.54
N LEU A 200 1.58 -2.54 -10.68
CA LEU A 200 2.91 -2.02 -10.39
C LEU A 200 3.93 -3.09 -10.75
N THR A 201 4.92 -2.71 -11.55
CA THR A 201 6.08 -3.56 -11.82
C THR A 201 7.35 -2.81 -11.50
N THR A 202 8.35 -3.50 -10.94
CA THR A 202 9.68 -2.94 -10.67
C THR A 202 10.68 -4.05 -10.50
N VAL A 203 11.97 -3.72 -10.59
CA VAL A 203 13.06 -4.62 -10.27
C VAL A 203 13.78 -4.07 -9.04
N PRO A 204 13.43 -4.51 -7.82
CA PRO A 204 14.13 -4.08 -6.63
C PRO A 204 15.53 -4.72 -6.62
N SER A 205 16.55 -3.92 -6.48
CA SER A 205 17.92 -4.40 -6.30
C SER A 205 18.45 -3.93 -4.95
N ALA A 206 19.07 -4.83 -4.19
CA ALA A 206 19.85 -4.41 -3.05
C ALA A 206 21.11 -3.73 -3.59
N ALA A 207 21.20 -2.42 -3.37
CA ALA A 207 22.45 -1.72 -3.64
C ALA A 207 23.42 -1.99 -2.49
N HIS A 208 24.71 -1.82 -2.77
CA HIS A 208 25.75 -1.72 -1.75
C HIS A 208 25.35 -0.55 -0.83
N ASP A 209 25.64 -0.59 0.44
CA ASP A 209 25.35 0.46 1.44
C ASP A 209 23.91 0.55 1.97
N GLY A 210 23.13 -0.53 1.89
CA GLY A 210 21.78 -0.55 2.48
C GLY A 210 20.77 0.34 1.76
N VAL A 211 20.97 0.60 0.48
CA VAL A 211 20.01 1.27 -0.40
C VAL A 211 19.26 0.22 -1.20
N ILE A 212 17.96 0.37 -1.31
CA ILE A 212 17.14 -0.42 -2.23
C ILE A 212 16.85 0.44 -3.43
N ASP A 213 17.36 0.05 -4.60
CA ASP A 213 17.02 0.69 -5.86
C ASP A 213 15.79 0.01 -6.47
N LEU A 214 14.84 0.84 -6.90
CA LEU A 214 13.64 0.44 -7.64
C LEU A 214 13.86 0.82 -9.11
N LYS A 215 14.34 -0.15 -9.90
CA LYS A 215 14.61 0.05 -11.33
C LYS A 215 13.39 -0.32 -12.16
N ALA A 216 13.24 0.32 -13.32
CA ALA A 216 12.17 0.05 -14.28
C ALA A 216 10.78 0.01 -13.59
N LEU A 217 10.52 1.01 -12.74
CA LEU A 217 9.23 1.14 -12.10
C LEU A 217 8.22 1.56 -13.14
N ASN A 218 7.17 0.75 -13.31
CA ASN A 218 6.02 1.04 -14.14
C ASN A 218 4.77 0.89 -13.28
N PHE A 219 3.96 1.93 -13.23
CA PHE A 219 2.69 1.96 -12.52
C PHE A 219 1.57 2.30 -13.48
N GLN A 220 0.54 1.50 -13.51
CA GLN A 220 -0.65 1.67 -14.31
C GLN A 220 -1.87 1.62 -13.41
N LEU A 221 -2.74 2.60 -13.51
CA LEU A 221 -4.03 2.64 -12.86
C LEU A 221 -5.10 2.87 -13.92
N ALA A 222 -6.10 2.06 -13.96
CA ALA A 222 -7.22 2.21 -14.88
C ALA A 222 -8.55 2.14 -14.12
N GLU A 223 -9.47 3.00 -14.49
CA GLU A 223 -10.87 2.95 -14.10
C GLU A 223 -11.71 2.51 -15.30
N GLN A 224 -12.65 1.63 -15.08
CA GLN A 224 -13.51 1.07 -16.14
C GLN A 224 -14.23 2.15 -16.96
N GLN A 225 -14.43 3.35 -16.43
CA GLN A 225 -15.17 4.42 -17.06
C GLN A 225 -14.30 5.41 -17.84
N GLY A 226 -13.02 5.11 -18.09
CA GLY A 226 -12.18 5.87 -19.04
C GLY A 226 -11.09 6.74 -18.43
N ILE A 227 -10.74 6.55 -17.15
CA ILE A 227 -9.54 7.14 -16.57
C ILE A 227 -8.42 6.11 -16.64
N ALA A 228 -7.26 6.53 -17.10
CA ALA A 228 -6.05 5.73 -17.08
C ALA A 228 -4.85 6.60 -16.73
N LEU A 229 -4.07 6.17 -15.75
CA LEU A 229 -2.80 6.78 -15.36
C LEU A 229 -1.70 5.77 -15.65
N GLN A 230 -0.69 6.18 -16.38
CA GLN A 230 0.51 5.39 -16.62
C GLN A 230 1.72 6.22 -16.21
N LEU A 231 2.57 5.66 -15.35
CA LEU A 231 3.79 6.29 -14.84
C LEU A 231 4.96 5.33 -14.99
N GLU A 232 6.08 5.83 -15.45
CA GLU A 232 7.32 5.08 -15.64
C GLU A 232 8.49 5.84 -15.00
N GLY A 233 9.47 5.11 -14.48
CA GLY A 233 10.64 5.72 -13.90
C GLY A 233 11.42 4.80 -12.97
N GLY A 234 11.90 5.36 -11.87
CA GLY A 234 12.66 4.64 -10.88
C GLY A 234 12.83 5.42 -9.59
N GLY A 235 13.48 4.80 -8.64
CA GLY A 235 13.72 5.43 -7.35
C GLY A 235 14.74 4.67 -6.52
N SER A 236 15.04 5.22 -5.35
CA SER A 236 15.88 4.59 -4.34
C SER A 236 15.31 4.83 -2.96
N TRP A 237 15.42 3.85 -2.08
CA TRP A 237 14.95 3.92 -0.71
C TRP A 237 16.03 3.47 0.27
N ARG A 238 16.31 4.29 1.27
CA ARG A 238 17.30 4.02 2.34
C ARG A 238 16.65 3.72 3.69
N GLY A 239 15.32 3.68 3.71
CA GLY A 239 14.53 3.47 4.90
C GLY A 239 13.82 4.72 5.41
N GLY A 240 12.69 4.54 6.12
CA GLY A 240 11.87 5.65 6.61
C GLY A 240 11.43 6.61 5.50
N GLU A 241 11.63 7.90 5.71
CA GLU A 241 11.30 8.98 4.77
C GLU A 241 12.45 9.29 3.76
N ASP A 242 13.55 8.53 3.76
CA ASP A 242 14.64 8.69 2.77
C ASP A 242 14.29 7.91 1.49
N LEU A 243 13.27 8.39 0.80
CA LEU A 243 12.75 7.88 -0.48
C LEU A 243 12.95 8.94 -1.57
N ALA A 244 13.72 8.60 -2.60
CA ALA A 244 13.82 9.38 -3.83
C ALA A 244 13.14 8.62 -4.97
N MET A 245 12.27 9.29 -5.74
CA MET A 245 11.58 8.67 -6.86
C MET A 245 11.26 9.70 -7.93
N GLN A 246 11.42 9.31 -9.19
CA GLN A 246 11.07 10.13 -10.35
C GLN A 246 10.24 9.28 -11.30
N LEU A 247 9.02 9.72 -11.52
CA LEU A 247 8.08 9.07 -12.42
C LEU A 247 7.55 10.09 -13.42
N ARG A 248 7.38 9.66 -14.66
CA ARG A 248 6.77 10.44 -15.73
C ARG A 248 5.79 9.57 -16.48
N GLY A 249 4.79 10.19 -17.09
CA GLY A 249 3.81 9.43 -17.84
C GLY A 249 2.64 10.25 -18.31
N THR A 250 1.50 9.60 -18.44
CA THR A 250 0.29 10.19 -18.99
C THR A 250 -0.93 9.90 -18.14
N LEU A 251 -1.79 10.88 -18.04
CA LEU A 251 -3.12 10.80 -17.44
C LEU A 251 -4.15 10.93 -18.58
N ARG A 252 -4.90 9.86 -18.84
CA ARG A 252 -6.06 9.89 -19.75
C ARG A 252 -7.31 10.05 -18.93
N HIS A 253 -8.15 11.00 -19.31
CA HIS A 253 -9.43 11.24 -18.66
C HIS A 253 -10.50 11.57 -19.69
N ARG A 254 -11.76 11.64 -19.26
CA ARG A 254 -12.86 11.95 -20.14
C ARG A 254 -12.81 13.41 -20.56
N ALA A 255 -13.12 13.67 -21.83
CA ALA A 255 -13.43 15.02 -22.22
C ALA A 255 -14.70 15.49 -21.51
N PHE A 256 -14.69 16.72 -21.05
CA PHE A 256 -15.86 17.32 -20.38
C PHE A 256 -16.96 17.51 -21.42
N ALA A 257 -18.04 16.73 -21.33
CA ALA A 257 -19.21 16.97 -22.14
C ALA A 257 -19.85 18.29 -21.72
N PRO A 258 -19.97 19.31 -22.62
CA PRO A 258 -20.66 20.54 -22.27
C PRO A 258 -22.11 20.17 -21.89
N GLN A 259 -22.49 20.53 -20.69
CA GLN A 259 -23.87 20.36 -20.26
C GLN A 259 -24.71 21.23 -21.18
N PRO A 260 -25.70 20.68 -21.94
CA PRO A 260 -26.54 21.51 -22.78
C PRO A 260 -27.15 22.57 -21.87
N ALA A 261 -26.89 23.83 -22.20
CA ALA A 261 -27.50 24.95 -21.49
C ALA A 261 -28.99 24.65 -21.40
N ALA A 262 -29.54 24.66 -20.17
CA ALA A 262 -30.94 24.38 -19.94
C ALA A 262 -31.73 25.29 -20.85
N SER A 263 -32.20 24.75 -21.97
CA SER A 263 -33.00 25.49 -22.95
C SER A 263 -34.30 25.83 -22.28
N THR A 264 -34.41 27.07 -21.86
CA THR A 264 -35.65 27.68 -21.41
C THR A 264 -36.70 27.42 -22.49
N SER A 265 -37.66 26.53 -22.19
CA SER A 265 -38.97 26.43 -22.85
C SER A 265 -38.99 26.43 -24.38
N ALA A 266 -38.59 25.32 -25.01
CA ALA A 266 -39.06 25.02 -26.36
C ALA A 266 -40.11 23.90 -26.27
N PRO A 267 -41.23 23.98 -27.01
CA PRO A 267 -42.25 22.94 -27.03
C PRO A 267 -41.69 21.64 -27.54
N ALA A 268 -42.04 20.52 -26.91
CA ALA A 268 -41.57 19.18 -27.17
C ALA A 268 -41.66 18.82 -28.68
N PRO A 269 -40.56 18.42 -29.30
CA PRO A 269 -40.60 17.93 -30.69
C PRO A 269 -41.30 16.54 -30.75
N PRO A 270 -41.95 16.19 -31.89
CA PRO A 270 -42.68 14.94 -32.06
C PRO A 270 -41.73 13.72 -31.91
N ARG A 271 -42.27 12.66 -31.32
CA ARG A 271 -41.62 11.41 -30.87
C ARG A 271 -40.94 10.52 -31.91
N SER A 272 -40.56 11.01 -33.08
CA SER A 272 -40.04 10.19 -34.19
C SER A 272 -38.62 10.50 -34.65
N ALA A 273 -37.82 11.23 -33.89
CA ALA A 273 -36.40 11.34 -34.24
C ALA A 273 -35.61 10.15 -33.65
N ALA A 274 -35.15 9.25 -34.58
CA ALA A 274 -34.19 8.23 -34.25
C ALA A 274 -33.05 8.82 -33.42
N ARG A 275 -32.84 8.32 -32.19
CA ARG A 275 -31.72 8.72 -31.34
C ARG A 275 -30.44 8.44 -32.11
N GLN A 276 -29.83 9.46 -32.70
CA GLN A 276 -28.46 9.36 -33.17
C GLN A 276 -27.58 8.91 -32.00
N PRO A 277 -26.71 7.92 -32.18
CA PRO A 277 -25.76 7.55 -31.16
C PRO A 277 -24.92 8.78 -30.82
N VAL A 278 -25.08 9.28 -29.59
CA VAL A 278 -24.23 10.34 -29.07
C VAL A 278 -22.81 9.81 -29.09
N ALA A 279 -21.97 10.33 -29.98
CA ALA A 279 -20.57 9.98 -30.03
C ALA A 279 -19.99 10.26 -28.64
N LEU A 280 -19.38 9.25 -28.03
CA LEU A 280 -18.67 9.42 -26.77
C LEU A 280 -17.54 10.42 -27.01
N PRO A 281 -17.38 11.44 -26.15
CA PRO A 281 -16.32 12.41 -26.31
C PRO A 281 -14.95 11.70 -26.28
N GLU A 282 -14.06 12.12 -27.17
CA GLU A 282 -12.70 11.55 -27.23
C GLU A 282 -11.97 11.78 -25.90
N PRO A 283 -11.19 10.81 -25.42
CA PRO A 283 -10.44 10.96 -24.19
C PRO A 283 -9.34 12.02 -24.36
N VAL A 284 -9.17 12.86 -23.35
CA VAL A 284 -8.07 13.83 -23.25
C VAL A 284 -6.89 13.14 -22.58
N THR A 285 -5.68 13.47 -23.03
CA THR A 285 -4.44 12.91 -22.48
C THR A 285 -3.54 14.06 -22.06
N ASP A 286 -3.20 14.11 -20.77
CA ASP A 286 -2.29 15.08 -20.18
C ASP A 286 -0.97 14.40 -19.80
N GLU A 287 0.13 15.14 -19.86
CA GLU A 287 1.42 14.69 -19.35
C GLU A 287 1.48 14.88 -17.83
N ILE A 288 2.02 13.90 -17.13
CA ILE A 288 2.17 13.94 -15.67
C ILE A 288 3.59 13.56 -15.27
N ALA A 289 4.15 14.32 -14.32
CA ALA A 289 5.42 14.00 -13.69
C ALA A 289 5.30 14.06 -12.17
N LEU A 290 5.86 13.07 -11.50
CA LEU A 290 5.91 12.96 -10.05
C LEU A 290 7.37 12.84 -9.61
N ASP A 291 7.82 13.77 -8.79
CA ASP A 291 9.16 13.76 -8.18
C ASP A 291 9.04 13.69 -6.66
N VAL A 292 9.63 12.67 -6.07
CA VAL A 292 9.69 12.50 -4.62
C VAL A 292 11.11 12.76 -4.17
N SER A 293 11.31 13.83 -3.44
CA SER A 293 12.60 14.22 -2.88
C SER A 293 12.71 13.75 -1.42
N PRO A 294 13.80 13.05 -1.07
CA PRO A 294 13.97 12.43 0.24
C PRO A 294 14.11 13.45 1.36
N ALA A 295 13.70 13.06 2.56
CA ALA A 295 13.99 13.82 3.77
C ALA A 295 15.49 13.75 4.08
N ARG A 296 16.17 14.90 4.09
CA ARG A 296 17.61 15.00 4.43
C ARG A 296 17.88 16.13 5.42
N GLY A 297 18.50 15.80 6.53
CA GLY A 297 18.78 16.77 7.58
C GLY A 297 17.50 17.43 8.11
N HIS A 298 17.33 18.72 7.87
CA HIS A 298 16.14 19.49 8.25
C HIS A 298 15.08 19.58 7.14
N ARG A 299 15.38 19.08 5.94
CA ARG A 299 14.42 19.10 4.83
C ARG A 299 13.48 17.91 4.95
N PRO A 300 12.17 18.14 4.99
CA PRO A 300 11.18 17.06 5.02
C PRO A 300 11.09 16.39 3.65
N LEU A 301 10.49 15.19 3.63
CA LEU A 301 10.07 14.54 2.40
C LEU A 301 9.13 15.48 1.63
N THR A 302 9.42 15.68 0.35
CA THR A 302 8.63 16.56 -0.52
C THR A 302 8.21 15.80 -1.77
N VAL A 303 6.97 16.00 -2.17
CA VAL A 303 6.41 15.45 -3.39
C VAL A 303 6.07 16.61 -4.33
N ALA A 304 6.66 16.63 -5.51
CA ALA A 304 6.32 17.56 -6.57
C ALA A 304 5.48 16.83 -7.64
N LEU A 305 4.36 17.42 -8.00
CA LEU A 305 3.45 16.95 -9.02
C LEU A 305 3.36 18.00 -10.12
N LYS A 306 3.66 17.61 -11.34
CA LYS A 306 3.40 18.41 -12.52
C LYS A 306 2.37 17.73 -13.39
N LEU A 307 1.41 18.50 -13.86
CA LEU A 307 0.43 18.10 -14.84
C LEU A 307 0.45 19.13 -15.96
N ASP A 308 0.55 18.68 -17.20
CA ASP A 308 0.59 19.54 -18.38
C ASP A 308 -0.36 18.99 -19.44
N GLY A 309 -1.43 19.71 -19.67
CA GLY A 309 -2.47 19.38 -20.63
C GLY A 309 -3.20 20.63 -21.14
N ASP A 310 -4.05 20.47 -22.12
CA ASP A 310 -4.76 21.60 -22.75
C ASP A 310 -5.74 22.29 -21.79
N ASP A 311 -6.40 21.53 -20.95
CA ASP A 311 -7.44 22.01 -20.02
C ASP A 311 -7.01 22.02 -18.55
N ALA A 312 -5.82 21.48 -18.22
CA ALA A 312 -5.33 21.43 -16.86
C ALA A 312 -3.80 21.56 -16.79
N HIS A 313 -3.33 22.57 -16.06
CA HIS A 313 -1.92 22.77 -15.74
C HIS A 313 -1.75 22.79 -14.24
N ALA A 314 -0.77 22.07 -13.71
CA ALA A 314 -0.42 22.14 -12.30
C ALA A 314 1.09 21.94 -12.09
N ASP A 315 1.68 22.76 -11.21
CA ASP A 315 3.01 22.56 -10.64
C ASP A 315 2.87 22.75 -9.14
N LEU A 316 2.69 21.64 -8.43
CA LEU A 316 2.39 21.64 -7.02
C LEU A 316 3.49 20.91 -6.26
N ARG A 317 3.87 21.44 -5.11
CA ARG A 317 4.80 20.81 -4.18
C ARG A 317 4.12 20.66 -2.84
N LEU A 318 4.11 19.47 -2.31
CA LEU A 318 3.50 19.17 -1.03
C LEU A 318 4.47 18.39 -0.12
N GLN A 319 4.27 18.57 1.16
CA GLN A 319 4.90 17.76 2.18
C GLN A 319 3.85 16.79 2.72
N PRO A 320 4.02 15.46 2.54
CA PRO A 320 2.98 14.48 2.91
C PRO A 320 2.53 14.60 4.37
N THR A 321 3.44 14.93 5.27
CA THR A 321 3.14 15.10 6.70
C THR A 321 2.23 16.31 6.96
N GLU A 322 2.50 17.45 6.31
CA GLU A 322 1.68 18.66 6.42
C GLU A 322 0.33 18.47 5.75
N PHE A 323 0.33 17.83 4.56
CA PHE A 323 -0.90 17.48 3.87
C PHE A 323 -1.79 16.58 4.72
N GLY A 324 -1.23 15.56 5.38
CA GLY A 324 -1.97 14.68 6.26
C GLY A 324 -2.59 15.41 7.47
N ARG A 325 -1.87 16.38 8.06
CA ARG A 325 -2.39 17.21 9.16
C ARG A 325 -3.51 18.15 8.70
N TRP A 326 -3.31 18.79 7.55
CA TRP A 326 -4.32 19.67 6.95
C TRP A 326 -5.58 18.89 6.58
N TRP A 327 -5.44 17.73 5.94
CA TRP A 327 -6.55 16.87 5.57
C TRP A 327 -7.38 16.42 6.77
N LYS A 328 -6.73 16.09 7.88
CA LYS A 328 -7.43 15.79 9.13
C LYS A 328 -8.24 16.98 9.64
N ARG A 329 -7.71 18.19 9.53
CA ARG A 329 -8.45 19.43 9.89
C ARG A 329 -9.65 19.66 8.96
N VAL A 330 -9.49 19.46 7.65
CA VAL A 330 -10.58 19.55 6.67
C VAL A 330 -11.72 18.61 7.03
N LEU A 331 -11.38 17.35 7.35
CA LEU A 331 -12.38 16.35 7.72
C LEU A 331 -13.06 16.60 9.08
N ALA A 332 -12.40 17.33 9.98
CA ALA A 332 -12.94 17.69 11.29
C ALA A 332 -13.63 19.06 11.28
N ALA A 333 -13.47 19.86 10.23
CA ALA A 333 -14.04 21.21 10.14
C ALA A 333 -15.58 21.16 10.01
N GLN A 334 -16.24 22.03 10.75
CA GLN A 334 -17.69 22.25 10.61
C GLN A 334 -17.98 23.13 9.40
N PRO A 335 -19.18 23.06 8.83
CA PRO A 335 -19.60 23.96 7.75
C PRO A 335 -19.33 25.42 8.11
N GLY A 336 -18.55 26.12 7.27
CA GLY A 336 -18.17 27.53 7.49
C GLY A 336 -16.80 27.74 8.20
N GLN A 337 -16.17 26.70 8.69
CA GLN A 337 -14.80 26.82 9.23
C GLN A 337 -13.74 26.66 8.13
N SER A 338 -12.81 27.63 8.07
CA SER A 338 -11.67 27.50 7.17
C SER A 338 -10.69 26.43 7.69
N PRO A 339 -10.25 25.49 6.87
CA PRO A 339 -9.29 24.47 7.27
C PRO A 339 -7.85 25.01 7.45
N GLY A 340 -7.65 26.32 7.30
CA GLY A 340 -6.35 27.00 7.38
C GLY A 340 -5.59 27.01 6.05
N ALA A 341 -4.34 27.45 6.09
CA ALA A 341 -3.48 27.52 4.91
C ALA A 341 -3.33 26.18 4.21
N LEU A 342 -3.26 26.23 2.88
CA LEU A 342 -3.07 25.05 2.05
C LEU A 342 -1.70 24.42 2.33
N PRO A 343 -1.60 23.10 2.44
CA PRO A 343 -0.36 22.40 2.80
C PRO A 343 0.54 22.13 1.60
N PHE A 344 0.35 22.87 0.54
CA PHE A 344 1.15 22.77 -0.67
C PHE A 344 1.48 24.16 -1.21
N THR A 345 2.55 24.23 -1.98
CA THR A 345 2.99 25.45 -2.69
C THR A 345 2.94 25.19 -4.17
N GLY A 346 2.72 26.24 -4.97
CA GLY A 346 2.69 26.14 -6.42
C GLY A 346 1.40 26.68 -7.02
N LYS A 347 1.25 26.42 -8.30
CA LYS A 347 0.10 26.89 -9.07
C LYS A 347 -0.62 25.73 -9.73
N ALA A 348 -1.93 25.82 -9.77
CA ALA A 348 -2.76 24.95 -10.59
C ALA A 348 -3.88 25.75 -11.25
N GLU A 349 -4.03 25.56 -12.55
CA GLU A 349 -5.11 26.09 -13.36
C GLU A 349 -5.82 24.92 -14.02
N VAL A 350 -7.06 24.71 -13.66
CA VAL A 350 -7.90 23.63 -14.17
C VAL A 350 -9.12 24.25 -14.81
N ARG A 351 -9.12 24.37 -16.13
CA ARG A 351 -10.27 24.86 -16.89
C ARG A 351 -11.39 23.85 -16.85
N ARG A 352 -11.04 22.59 -17.12
CA ARG A 352 -11.98 21.47 -17.11
C ARG A 352 -11.24 20.18 -16.82
N LEU A 353 -11.67 19.44 -15.83
CA LEU A 353 -11.14 18.13 -15.50
C LEU A 353 -12.30 17.23 -15.05
N ASP A 354 -12.48 16.09 -15.70
CA ASP A 354 -13.46 15.08 -15.33
C ASP A 354 -12.76 13.75 -15.05
N LEU A 355 -12.55 13.48 -13.77
CA LEU A 355 -12.02 12.21 -13.26
C LEU A 355 -13.16 11.26 -12.83
N GLY A 356 -14.37 11.42 -13.36
CA GLY A 356 -15.53 10.61 -12.99
C GLY A 356 -16.03 10.89 -11.57
N TRP A 357 -15.22 10.62 -10.57
CA TRP A 357 -15.50 10.89 -9.14
C TRP A 357 -15.22 12.34 -8.72
N LEU A 358 -14.43 13.07 -9.48
CA LEU A 358 -14.08 14.48 -9.26
C LEU A 358 -14.27 15.24 -10.56
N LYS A 359 -15.09 16.29 -10.52
CA LYS A 359 -15.25 17.25 -11.62
C LYS A 359 -14.81 18.62 -11.12
N ALA A 360 -13.87 19.21 -11.82
CA ALA A 360 -13.40 20.56 -11.54
C ALA A 360 -13.53 21.42 -12.79
N THR A 361 -14.05 22.64 -12.62
CA THR A 361 -14.20 23.63 -13.70
C THR A 361 -13.82 25.00 -13.18
N GLY A 362 -12.96 25.72 -13.94
CA GLY A 362 -12.56 27.08 -13.60
C GLY A 362 -11.84 27.21 -12.25
N LEU A 363 -11.11 26.15 -11.84
CA LEU A 363 -10.36 26.16 -10.59
C LEU A 363 -8.99 26.75 -10.82
N THR A 364 -8.67 27.84 -10.14
CA THR A 364 -7.32 28.40 -10.07
C THR A 364 -6.83 28.37 -8.64
N ILE A 365 -5.67 27.78 -8.43
CA ILE A 365 -5.02 27.73 -7.14
C ILE A 365 -3.65 28.40 -7.30
N ASP A 366 -3.38 29.41 -6.48
CA ASP A 366 -2.05 30.02 -6.34
C ASP A 366 -1.69 29.95 -4.86
N ALA A 367 -0.88 28.95 -4.50
CA ALA A 367 -0.40 28.74 -3.16
C ALA A 367 1.09 29.13 -3.13
N GLY A 368 1.37 30.39 -2.87
CA GLY A 368 2.74 30.87 -2.63
C GLY A 368 3.31 30.33 -1.32
N PRO A 369 4.65 30.41 -1.10
CA PRO A 369 5.19 30.25 0.23
C PRO A 369 4.51 31.27 1.13
N ASP A 370 4.00 30.85 2.30
CA ASP A 370 3.38 31.75 3.28
C ASP A 370 4.26 33.01 3.40
N LEU A 371 3.77 34.12 2.88
CA LEU A 371 4.26 35.41 3.27
C LEU A 371 3.94 35.47 4.75
N ALA A 372 4.98 35.36 5.60
CA ALA A 372 4.85 35.59 7.02
C ALA A 372 3.93 36.81 7.19
N PRO A 373 2.89 36.75 8.03
CA PRO A 373 1.96 37.86 8.19
C PRO A 373 2.80 39.11 8.38
N ALA A 374 2.62 40.10 7.51
CA ALA A 374 3.33 41.35 7.58
C ALA A 374 3.21 41.83 9.01
N THR A 375 4.28 41.71 9.79
CA THR A 375 4.37 42.25 11.13
C THR A 375 3.96 43.68 11.00
N GLY A 376 2.80 44.00 11.56
CA GLY A 376 2.15 45.28 11.43
C GLY A 376 3.14 46.39 11.61
N SER A 377 3.18 47.28 10.65
CA SER A 377 3.81 48.58 10.74
C SER A 377 3.41 49.19 12.10
N SER A 378 4.29 49.12 13.08
CA SER A 378 4.19 49.85 14.31
C SER A 378 4.20 51.33 13.94
N ALA A 379 3.04 51.94 13.85
CA ALA A 379 2.91 53.38 13.79
C ALA A 379 3.59 53.94 15.01
N ALA A 380 4.70 54.63 14.79
CA ALA A 380 5.39 55.37 15.83
C ALA A 380 4.40 56.37 16.46
N PRO A 381 4.39 56.50 17.79
CA PRO A 381 3.51 57.48 18.42
C PRO A 381 4.02 58.88 18.07
N PRO A 382 3.14 59.86 17.84
CA PRO A 382 3.51 61.23 17.53
C PRO A 382 4.26 61.83 18.72
N SER A 383 5.45 62.37 18.47
CA SER A 383 6.29 63.09 19.41
C SER A 383 5.49 64.29 19.97
N ALA A 384 5.19 64.28 21.26
CA ALA A 384 4.69 65.45 21.95
C ALA A 384 5.79 66.53 21.97
N SER A 385 5.56 67.60 21.21
CA SER A 385 6.34 68.84 21.23
C SER A 385 5.98 69.56 22.52
N SER A 386 6.91 69.65 23.42
CA SER A 386 6.93 70.59 24.57
C SER A 386 7.55 71.91 24.13
N ALA A 387 6.83 72.97 24.23
CA ALA A 387 7.36 74.33 24.23
C ALA A 387 6.49 75.23 25.12
N PRO A 388 6.95 76.36 25.53
CA PRO A 388 7.90 76.64 26.63
C PRO A 388 7.18 77.08 27.91
#